data_c2982ae17440c3737256299da1951faa
#
_entry.id   c2982ae17440c3737256299da1951faa
#
_cell.length_a   1.000
_cell.length_b   1.000
_cell.length_c   1.000
_cell.angle_alpha   90.00
_cell.angle_beta   90.00
_cell.angle_gamma   90.00
#
_symmetry.space_group_name_H-M   'P 1'
#
loop_
_entity.id
_entity.type
_entity.pdbx_description
1 polymer ?
#
loop_
_entity_poly.entity_id
_entity_poly.type
_entity_poly.pdbx_seq_one_letter_code
_entity_poly.pdbx_strand_id
1 'polypeptide(L)'
;KRQVLLKDFDKNGFVFYTNLKSDKSKAIKNSSKISMCFHWKSLQRQIRVIGIASKVSKKEADEYYKSRAYGSRIGAWASQQSSILKKRDDLYKSIKEFKKKFPDQKKVPRPEYWSGWRIKPKEIEFWLDGQNRIHERLKYIKKTKSWKKVLLSP
;
A
#
# COMPACT_ATOMS: atom_id res chain seq x y z
N LYS A 1 -1.29 -12.06 -3.35
CA LYS A 1 -0.24 -11.07 -3.68
C LYS A 1 -0.84 -9.93 -4.50
N ARG A 2 -0.40 -8.68 -4.28
CA ARG A 2 -0.83 -7.49 -5.03
C ARG A 2 0.30 -6.47 -5.07
N GLN A 3 0.43 -5.76 -6.16
CA GLN A 3 1.30 -4.59 -6.25
C GLN A 3 0.56 -3.38 -5.69
N VAL A 4 1.28 -2.57 -4.89
CA VAL A 4 0.80 -1.31 -4.33
C VAL A 4 1.92 -0.27 -4.42
N LEU A 5 1.57 1.00 -4.43
CA LEU A 5 2.55 2.07 -4.35
C LEU A 5 2.76 2.43 -2.88
N LEU A 6 4.01 2.42 -2.42
CA LEU A 6 4.38 3.05 -1.18
C LEU A 6 4.11 4.55 -1.30
N LYS A 7 3.41 5.13 -0.33
CA LYS A 7 3.04 6.55 -0.36
C LYS A 7 3.70 7.35 0.74
N ASP A 8 4.00 6.70 1.83
CA ASP A 8 4.70 7.33 2.95
C ASP A 8 5.42 6.28 3.79
N PHE A 9 6.46 6.70 4.52
CA PHE A 9 7.12 5.89 5.52
C PHE A 9 7.74 6.79 6.60
N ASP A 10 7.61 6.36 7.83
CA ASP A 10 8.15 7.05 8.99
C ASP A 10 8.57 6.04 10.08
N LYS A 11 8.92 6.54 11.28
CA LYS A 11 9.23 5.69 12.44
C LYS A 11 8.10 4.72 12.84
N ASN A 12 6.87 4.97 12.40
CA ASN A 12 5.70 4.13 12.68
C ASN A 12 5.45 3.07 11.60
N GLY A 13 6.15 3.15 10.45
CA GLY A 13 6.09 2.13 9.40
C GLY A 13 5.77 2.67 8.01
N PHE A 14 5.33 1.77 7.15
CA PHE A 14 5.12 2.00 5.72
C PHE A 14 3.64 2.15 5.41
N VAL A 15 3.26 3.15 4.59
CA VAL A 15 1.85 3.46 4.30
C VAL A 15 1.54 3.27 2.81
N PHE A 16 0.43 2.60 2.55
CA PHE A 16 -0.20 2.60 1.22
C PHE A 16 -1.71 2.82 1.33
N TYR A 17 -2.30 3.38 0.28
CA TYR A 17 -3.74 3.67 0.24
C TYR A 17 -4.45 2.80 -0.78
N THR A 18 -5.69 2.40 -0.46
CA THR A 18 -6.48 1.50 -1.30
C THR A 18 -7.96 1.55 -0.95
N ASN A 19 -8.78 0.85 -1.76
CA ASN A 19 -10.17 0.58 -1.43
C ASN A 19 -10.24 -0.51 -0.35
N LEU A 20 -10.94 -0.23 0.75
CA LEU A 20 -11.10 -1.14 1.90
C LEU A 20 -12.03 -2.33 1.60
N LYS A 21 -12.77 -2.30 0.48
CA LYS A 21 -13.60 -3.41 -0.01
C LYS A 21 -12.83 -4.33 -0.96
N SER A 22 -11.60 -3.97 -1.38
CA SER A 22 -10.78 -4.78 -2.27
C SER A 22 -10.29 -6.07 -1.60
N ASP A 23 -9.95 -7.08 -2.40
CA ASP A 23 -9.49 -8.39 -1.89
C ASP A 23 -8.26 -8.29 -0.99
N LYS A 24 -7.32 -7.36 -1.32
CA LYS A 24 -6.17 -7.13 -0.43
C LYS A 24 -6.57 -6.63 0.94
N SER A 25 -7.56 -5.73 1.00
CA SER A 25 -8.05 -5.20 2.27
C SER A 25 -8.88 -6.20 3.05
N LYS A 26 -9.64 -7.05 2.37
CA LYS A 26 -10.32 -8.19 3.01
C LYS A 26 -9.29 -9.15 3.62
N ALA A 27 -8.24 -9.51 2.87
CA ALA A 27 -7.17 -10.36 3.37
C ALA A 27 -6.45 -9.76 4.59
N ILE A 28 -6.18 -8.43 4.58
CA ILE A 28 -5.55 -7.74 5.72
C ILE A 28 -6.48 -7.70 6.95
N LYS A 29 -7.79 -7.57 6.76
CA LYS A 29 -8.76 -7.63 7.85
C LYS A 29 -8.81 -9.01 8.49
N ASN A 30 -8.69 -10.07 7.70
CA ASN A 30 -8.67 -11.45 8.19
C ASN A 30 -7.35 -11.80 8.87
N SER A 31 -6.24 -11.27 8.39
CA SER A 31 -4.92 -11.43 9.00
C SER A 31 -4.13 -10.15 8.86
N SER A 32 -3.87 -9.50 9.99
CA SER A 32 -3.06 -8.27 10.01
C SER A 32 -1.56 -8.52 9.82
N LYS A 33 -1.10 -9.77 9.94
CA LYS A 33 0.27 -10.17 9.60
C LYS A 33 0.46 -10.13 8.10
N ILE A 34 1.35 -9.25 7.62
CA ILE A 34 1.63 -9.13 6.18
C ILE A 34 3.11 -9.03 5.91
N SER A 35 3.49 -9.34 4.67
CA SER A 35 4.81 -9.09 4.14
C SER A 35 4.75 -8.13 2.96
N MET A 36 5.79 -7.30 2.82
CA MET A 36 6.03 -6.42 1.68
C MET A 36 7.37 -6.77 1.08
N CYS A 37 7.49 -6.61 -0.23
CA CYS A 37 8.77 -6.71 -0.94
C CYS A 37 8.93 -5.49 -1.84
N PHE A 38 10.06 -4.82 -1.68
CA PHE A 38 10.55 -3.81 -2.61
C PHE A 38 11.66 -4.46 -3.43
N HIS A 39 11.55 -4.39 -4.75
CA HIS A 39 12.56 -4.94 -5.65
C HIS A 39 13.03 -3.87 -6.61
N TRP A 40 14.31 -3.51 -6.51
CA TRP A 40 15.00 -2.59 -7.40
C TRP A 40 15.90 -3.38 -8.33
N LYS A 41 15.36 -3.80 -9.46
CA LYS A 41 16.06 -4.66 -10.42
C LYS A 41 17.38 -4.04 -10.90
N SER A 42 17.38 -2.75 -11.22
CA SER A 42 18.59 -2.03 -11.67
C SER A 42 19.67 -1.92 -10.61
N LEU A 43 19.34 -2.00 -9.33
CA LEU A 43 20.27 -1.99 -8.21
C LEU A 43 20.58 -3.38 -7.68
N GLN A 44 19.96 -4.42 -8.24
CA GLN A 44 20.06 -5.79 -7.77
C GLN A 44 19.81 -5.93 -6.26
N ARG A 45 18.82 -5.19 -5.74
CA ARG A 45 18.49 -5.12 -4.31
C ARG A 45 17.04 -5.41 -4.05
N GLN A 46 16.80 -6.03 -2.91
CA GLN A 46 15.46 -6.21 -2.36
C GLN A 46 15.40 -5.77 -0.91
N ILE A 47 14.26 -5.23 -0.50
CA ILE A 47 13.93 -5.06 0.92
C ILE A 47 12.66 -5.86 1.18
N ARG A 48 12.72 -6.78 2.14
CA ARG A 48 11.57 -7.57 2.59
C ARG A 48 11.17 -7.11 3.98
N VAL A 49 9.92 -6.79 4.17
CA VAL A 49 9.37 -6.33 5.46
C VAL A 49 8.29 -7.29 5.89
N ILE A 50 8.38 -7.79 7.11
CA ILE A 50 7.29 -8.48 7.79
C ILE A 50 6.78 -7.57 8.89
N GLY A 51 5.47 -7.38 8.97
CA GLY A 51 4.89 -6.47 9.94
C GLY A 51 3.41 -6.69 10.19
N ILE A 52 2.87 -5.83 11.03
CA ILE A 52 1.46 -5.80 11.39
C ILE A 52 0.80 -4.60 10.73
N ALA A 53 -0.26 -4.85 9.97
CA ALA A 53 -1.05 -3.82 9.34
C ALA A 53 -2.10 -3.26 10.29
N SER A 54 -2.22 -1.95 10.33
CA SER A 54 -3.31 -1.22 10.97
C SER A 54 -3.86 -0.16 10.03
N LYS A 55 -5.12 0.19 10.21
CA LYS A 55 -5.74 1.26 9.41
C LYS A 55 -5.15 2.61 9.82
N VAL A 56 -4.86 3.48 8.86
CA VAL A 56 -4.47 4.87 9.13
C VAL A 56 -5.63 5.66 9.74
N SER A 57 -5.35 6.76 10.41
CA SER A 57 -6.39 7.65 10.94
C SER A 57 -7.26 8.25 9.83
N LYS A 58 -8.48 8.67 10.20
CA LYS A 58 -9.38 9.36 9.27
C LYS A 58 -8.73 10.64 8.74
N LYS A 59 -8.09 11.42 9.62
CA LYS A 59 -7.39 12.66 9.28
C LYS A 59 -6.29 12.40 8.23
N GLU A 60 -5.40 11.43 8.48
CA GLU A 60 -4.33 11.05 7.55
C GLU A 60 -4.88 10.60 6.19
N ALA A 61 -5.94 9.79 6.19
CA ALA A 61 -6.59 9.37 4.95
C ALA A 61 -7.23 10.54 4.19
N ASP A 62 -7.86 11.49 4.88
CA ASP A 62 -8.49 12.68 4.27
C ASP A 62 -7.44 13.62 3.68
N GLU A 63 -6.34 13.87 4.40
CA GLU A 63 -5.22 14.71 3.95
C GLU A 63 -4.58 14.13 2.68
N TYR A 64 -4.23 12.85 2.72
CA TYR A 64 -3.65 12.22 1.53
C TYR A 64 -4.65 12.16 0.37
N TYR A 65 -5.94 11.89 0.62
CA TYR A 65 -6.94 11.87 -0.44
C TYR A 65 -7.07 13.24 -1.14
N LYS A 66 -7.05 14.33 -0.39
CA LYS A 66 -7.09 15.71 -0.93
C LYS A 66 -5.88 16.02 -1.84
N SER A 67 -4.71 15.49 -1.53
CA SER A 67 -3.50 15.71 -2.33
C SER A 67 -3.48 14.98 -3.67
N ARG A 68 -4.41 14.02 -3.89
CA ARG A 68 -4.48 13.26 -5.13
C ARG A 68 -5.07 14.07 -6.28
N ALA A 69 -4.59 13.81 -7.50
CA ALA A 69 -5.18 14.39 -8.71
C ALA A 69 -6.69 14.11 -8.81
N TYR A 70 -7.45 15.06 -9.33
CA TYR A 70 -8.91 14.99 -9.48
C TYR A 70 -9.38 13.67 -10.11
N GLY A 71 -8.80 13.26 -11.24
CA GLY A 71 -9.15 11.99 -11.90
C GLY A 71 -8.95 10.77 -11.01
N SER A 72 -7.90 10.76 -10.16
CA SER A 72 -7.67 9.67 -9.20
C SER A 72 -8.68 9.68 -8.06
N ARG A 73 -9.18 10.85 -7.65
CA ARG A 73 -10.24 10.96 -6.66
C ARG A 73 -11.58 10.47 -7.21
N ILE A 74 -11.93 10.88 -8.44
CA ILE A 74 -13.11 10.37 -9.15
C ILE A 74 -13.02 8.86 -9.37
N GLY A 75 -11.86 8.35 -9.79
CA GLY A 75 -11.64 6.90 -9.96
C GLY A 75 -11.86 6.09 -8.68
N ALA A 76 -11.57 6.67 -7.50
CA ALA A 76 -11.86 6.02 -6.22
C ALA A 76 -13.38 5.87 -5.95
N TRP A 77 -14.22 6.76 -6.46
CA TRP A 77 -15.66 6.66 -6.41
C TRP A 77 -16.21 5.69 -7.47
N ALA A 78 -15.71 5.80 -8.68
CA ALA A 78 -16.23 5.06 -9.83
C ALA A 78 -15.87 3.56 -9.83
N SER A 79 -14.73 3.19 -9.21
CA SER A 79 -14.20 1.82 -9.27
C SER A 79 -14.59 1.00 -8.04
N GLN A 80 -15.29 -0.11 -8.26
CA GLN A 80 -15.47 -1.19 -7.28
C GLN A 80 -14.25 -2.12 -7.34
N GLN A 81 -13.14 -1.71 -6.80
CA GLN A 81 -11.85 -2.42 -6.91
C GLN A 81 -11.95 -3.90 -6.52
N SER A 82 -11.44 -4.77 -7.38
CA SER A 82 -11.46 -6.25 -7.27
C SER A 82 -12.81 -6.91 -7.58
N SER A 83 -13.84 -6.15 -7.95
CA SER A 83 -15.10 -6.72 -8.44
C SER A 83 -15.03 -7.05 -9.92
N ILE A 84 -15.87 -7.99 -10.35
CA ILE A 84 -16.00 -8.33 -11.78
C ILE A 84 -16.57 -7.13 -12.54
N LEU A 85 -15.88 -6.72 -13.58
CA LEU A 85 -16.33 -5.68 -14.50
C LEU A 85 -16.84 -6.35 -15.77
N LYS A 86 -18.15 -6.21 -16.07
CA LYS A 86 -18.75 -6.85 -17.25
C LYS A 86 -18.23 -6.23 -18.55
N LYS A 87 -18.18 -4.92 -18.62
CA LYS A 87 -17.68 -4.17 -19.80
C LYS A 87 -16.82 -3.00 -19.32
N ARG A 88 -15.76 -2.70 -20.06
CA ARG A 88 -14.88 -1.56 -19.75
C ARG A 88 -15.63 -0.23 -19.81
N ASP A 89 -16.60 -0.12 -20.68
CA ASP A 89 -17.45 1.07 -20.84
C ASP A 89 -18.27 1.39 -19.58
N ASP A 90 -18.65 0.39 -18.79
CA ASP A 90 -19.37 0.59 -17.54
C ASP A 90 -18.54 1.42 -16.55
N LEU A 91 -17.22 1.19 -16.51
CA LEU A 91 -16.31 2.01 -15.69
C LEU A 91 -16.22 3.45 -16.21
N TYR A 92 -16.13 3.64 -17.53
CA TYR A 92 -16.09 4.99 -18.12
C TYR A 92 -17.40 5.75 -17.92
N LYS A 93 -18.56 5.09 -18.00
CA LYS A 93 -19.85 5.67 -17.67
C LYS A 93 -19.88 6.12 -16.21
N SER A 94 -19.48 5.25 -15.28
CA SER A 94 -19.41 5.58 -13.85
C SER A 94 -18.45 6.77 -13.58
N ILE A 95 -17.29 6.81 -14.22
CA ILE A 95 -16.37 7.97 -14.13
C ILE A 95 -17.07 9.25 -14.59
N LYS A 96 -17.82 9.22 -15.69
CA LYS A 96 -18.55 10.36 -16.24
C LYS A 96 -19.63 10.84 -15.28
N GLU A 97 -20.38 9.92 -14.67
CA GLU A 97 -21.41 10.21 -13.66
C GLU A 97 -20.80 10.87 -12.42
N PHE A 98 -19.71 10.34 -11.88
CA PHE A 98 -19.06 10.93 -10.72
C PHE A 98 -18.39 12.27 -11.02
N LYS A 99 -17.92 12.52 -12.25
CA LYS A 99 -17.46 13.86 -12.68
C LYS A 99 -18.62 14.87 -12.68
N LYS A 100 -19.82 14.46 -13.12
CA LYS A 100 -21.02 15.31 -13.04
C LYS A 100 -21.45 15.56 -11.60
N LYS A 101 -21.36 14.55 -10.74
CA LYS A 101 -21.72 14.65 -9.31
C LYS A 101 -20.76 15.54 -8.52
N PHE A 102 -19.50 15.58 -8.89
CA PHE A 102 -18.44 16.34 -8.24
C PHE A 102 -17.73 17.25 -9.24
N PRO A 103 -18.42 18.29 -9.78
CA PRO A 103 -17.84 19.18 -10.80
C PRO A 103 -16.71 20.06 -10.23
N ASP A 104 -16.82 20.45 -8.95
CA ASP A 104 -15.78 21.20 -8.28
C ASP A 104 -14.61 20.26 -7.94
N GLN A 105 -13.52 20.43 -8.68
CA GLN A 105 -12.31 19.62 -8.53
C GLN A 105 -11.69 19.72 -7.14
N LYS A 106 -11.93 20.79 -6.38
CA LYS A 106 -11.37 20.97 -5.03
C LYS A 106 -12.21 20.27 -3.96
N LYS A 107 -13.51 20.02 -4.22
CA LYS A 107 -14.48 19.55 -3.23
C LYS A 107 -14.91 18.08 -3.37
N VAL A 108 -14.09 17.23 -4.01
CA VAL A 108 -14.39 15.79 -4.09
C VAL A 108 -14.14 15.13 -2.73
N PRO A 109 -15.17 14.68 -2.02
CA PRO A 109 -15.00 14.03 -0.71
C PRO A 109 -14.35 12.66 -0.85
N ARG A 110 -13.68 12.18 0.20
CA ARG A 110 -13.15 10.82 0.23
C ARG A 110 -14.28 9.82 0.47
N PRO A 111 -14.41 8.75 -0.35
CA PRO A 111 -15.33 7.66 -0.04
C PRO A 111 -14.96 6.99 1.29
N GLU A 112 -15.95 6.59 2.09
CA GLU A 112 -15.72 5.91 3.37
C GLU A 112 -14.93 4.60 3.22
N TYR A 113 -15.13 3.92 2.10
CA TYR A 113 -14.44 2.68 1.76
C TYR A 113 -13.04 2.91 1.16
N TRP A 114 -12.51 4.13 1.12
CA TRP A 114 -11.16 4.41 0.68
C TRP A 114 -10.31 4.94 1.83
N SER A 115 -9.21 4.28 2.13
CA SER A 115 -8.31 4.64 3.24
C SER A 115 -6.93 4.03 3.04
N GLY A 116 -6.06 4.17 4.03
CA GLY A 116 -4.71 3.61 4.04
C GLY A 116 -4.54 2.49 5.04
N TRP A 117 -3.52 1.69 4.79
CA TRP A 117 -2.96 0.71 5.71
C TRP A 117 -1.53 1.12 6.05
N ARG A 118 -1.22 1.17 7.34
CA ARG A 118 0.13 1.35 7.87
C ARG A 118 0.66 0.00 8.32
N ILE A 119 1.85 -0.36 7.86
CA ILE A 119 2.53 -1.59 8.21
C ILE A 119 3.63 -1.26 9.22
N LYS A 120 3.41 -1.60 10.48
CA LYS A 120 4.41 -1.48 11.53
C LYS A 120 5.38 -2.66 11.43
N PRO A 121 6.65 -2.43 11.06
CA PRO A 121 7.58 -3.52 10.81
C PRO A 121 7.95 -4.25 12.10
N LYS A 122 8.04 -5.58 11.99
CA LYS A 122 8.58 -6.49 12.99
C LYS A 122 9.93 -7.02 12.55
N GLU A 123 10.11 -7.20 11.24
CA GLU A 123 11.34 -7.63 10.62
C GLU A 123 11.56 -6.86 9.33
N ILE A 124 12.81 -6.49 9.06
CA ILE A 124 13.23 -5.87 7.81
C ILE A 124 14.49 -6.61 7.36
N GLU A 125 14.46 -7.18 6.17
CA GLU A 125 15.61 -7.83 5.55
C GLU A 125 16.06 -7.04 4.33
N PHE A 126 17.32 -6.69 4.31
CA PHE A 126 18.01 -6.12 3.16
C PHE A 126 18.75 -7.25 2.45
N TRP A 127 18.52 -7.39 1.18
CA TRP A 127 19.11 -8.39 0.32
C TRP A 127 19.83 -7.70 -0.84
N LEU A 128 21.07 -8.08 -1.07
CA LEU A 128 21.91 -7.63 -2.17
C LEU A 128 22.36 -8.84 -2.98
N ASP A 129 22.26 -8.75 -4.30
CA ASP A 129 22.74 -9.79 -5.19
C ASP A 129 24.27 -9.94 -5.09
N GLY A 130 24.74 -11.17 -5.11
CA GLY A 130 26.15 -11.53 -5.03
C GLY A 130 26.51 -12.55 -6.11
N GLN A 131 27.77 -12.51 -6.56
CA GLN A 131 28.30 -13.47 -7.51
C GLN A 131 28.10 -14.91 -7.03
N ASN A 132 27.86 -15.83 -7.96
CA ASN A 132 27.67 -17.25 -7.68
C ASN A 132 26.55 -17.54 -6.66
N ARG A 133 25.54 -16.66 -6.56
CA ARG A 133 24.42 -16.71 -5.60
C ARG A 133 24.83 -16.54 -4.13
N ILE A 134 26.06 -16.07 -3.86
CA ILE A 134 26.49 -15.74 -2.50
C ILE A 134 25.96 -14.34 -2.16
N HIS A 135 24.66 -14.28 -1.86
CA HIS A 135 23.94 -13.04 -1.62
C HIS A 135 24.23 -12.49 -0.22
N GLU A 136 24.36 -11.18 -0.11
CA GLU A 136 24.41 -10.54 1.20
C GLU A 136 22.99 -10.36 1.76
N ARG A 137 22.77 -10.83 2.98
CA ARG A 137 21.49 -10.78 3.64
C ARG A 137 21.62 -10.23 5.05
N LEU A 138 21.11 -9.03 5.26
CA LEU A 138 21.12 -8.36 6.56
C LEU A 138 19.68 -8.23 7.06
N LYS A 139 19.38 -8.79 8.23
CA LYS A 139 18.06 -8.76 8.83
C LYS A 139 18.05 -8.01 10.15
N TYR A 140 17.09 -7.13 10.28
CA TYR A 140 16.73 -6.46 11.53
C TYR A 140 15.45 -7.09 12.09
N ILE A 141 15.47 -7.45 13.38
CA ILE A 141 14.36 -8.02 14.12
C ILE A 141 13.99 -7.07 15.25
N LYS A 142 12.74 -6.57 15.25
CA LYS A 142 12.25 -5.64 16.28
C LYS A 142 12.17 -6.32 17.64
N LYS A 143 12.83 -5.73 18.62
CA LYS A 143 12.68 -6.02 20.04
C LYS A 143 11.82 -4.91 20.70
N THR A 144 11.57 -5.01 21.97
CA THR A 144 10.70 -4.05 22.68
C THR A 144 11.14 -2.60 22.47
N LYS A 145 12.41 -2.28 22.71
CA LYS A 145 12.96 -0.92 22.59
C LYS A 145 14.06 -0.75 21.55
N SER A 146 14.50 -1.85 20.90
CA SER A 146 15.67 -1.85 20.02
C SER A 146 15.42 -2.72 18.77
N TRP A 147 16.43 -2.81 17.91
CA TRP A 147 16.49 -3.72 16.79
C TRP A 147 17.70 -4.64 16.94
N LYS A 148 17.47 -5.96 16.86
CA LYS A 148 18.56 -6.93 16.74
C LYS A 148 18.96 -7.05 15.28
N LYS A 149 20.23 -6.86 14.99
CA LYS A 149 20.85 -7.04 13.66
C LYS A 149 21.42 -8.46 13.58
N VAL A 150 21.17 -9.17 12.48
CA VAL A 150 21.72 -10.49 12.19
C VAL A 150 22.07 -10.61 10.71
N LEU A 151 23.11 -11.35 10.39
CA LEU A 151 23.42 -11.80 9.04
C LEU A 151 22.71 -13.14 8.81
N LEU A 152 22.29 -13.37 7.58
CA LEU A 152 21.70 -14.64 7.16
C LEU A 152 22.57 -15.27 6.08
N SER A 153 22.65 -16.58 6.09
CA SER A 153 23.25 -17.32 4.97
C SER A 153 22.47 -17.07 3.68
N PRO A 154 23.14 -17.10 2.53
CA PRO A 154 22.54 -16.94 1.20
C PRO A 154 21.41 -17.94 0.95
#